data_904edf5ff7e5274abb0f8780caad08be
#
_entry.id   904edf5ff7e5274abb0f8780caad08be
#
_cell.length_a   1.000
_cell.length_b   1.000
_cell.length_c   1.000
_cell.angle_alpha   90.00
_cell.angle_beta   90.00
_cell.angle_gamma   90.00
#
_symmetry.space_group_name_H-M   'P 1'
#
loop_
_entity.id
_entity.type
_entity.pdbx_description
1 polymer ?
#
loop_
_entity_poly.entity_id
_entity_poly.type
_entity_poly.pdbx_seq_one_letter_code
_entity_poly.pdbx_strand_id
1 'polypeptide(L)'
;MRYYGSDVVLADVPDEISLTFSIVGCRLNCSACFWQELRSAPTYELDDELFTDTIQRYRGLVSCVLFYGGEWHPLELIRKLKLAHQLGFKTCLYTGLSRVKDSILKHLDYLKTGTYQEKLGGLSSPTTNQKFINVNSGEDLTAQFWQLAPAKRK
;
A
#
# COMPACT_ATOMS: atom_id res chain seq x y z
N MET A 1 0.95 -15.23 5.47
CA MET A 1 2.07 -14.25 5.35
C MET A 1 2.26 -13.52 6.68
N ARG A 2 3.47 -13.03 6.93
CA ARG A 2 3.73 -12.28 8.18
C ARG A 2 3.64 -10.77 7.95
N TYR A 3 3.19 -10.05 8.97
CA TYR A 3 3.06 -8.59 8.94
C TYR A 3 3.52 -7.97 10.27
N TYR A 4 3.84 -6.67 10.23
CA TYR A 4 4.23 -5.90 11.41
C TYR A 4 3.03 -5.37 12.19
N GLY A 5 1.96 -4.99 11.50
CA GLY A 5 0.77 -4.40 12.08
C GLY A 5 -0.17 -3.82 11.03
N SER A 6 -1.25 -3.25 11.54
CA SER A 6 -2.27 -2.55 10.75
C SER A 6 -2.60 -1.20 11.38
N ASP A 7 -2.82 -0.18 10.55
CA ASP A 7 -3.17 1.18 10.95
C ASP A 7 -4.21 1.78 10.00
N VAL A 8 -4.91 2.82 10.45
CA VAL A 8 -5.80 3.60 9.59
C VAL A 8 -5.05 4.85 9.11
N VAL A 9 -5.03 5.05 7.79
CA VAL A 9 -4.39 6.20 7.14
C VAL A 9 -5.38 6.96 6.26
N LEU A 10 -5.20 8.28 6.17
CA LEU A 10 -6.16 9.19 5.53
C LEU A 10 -5.65 9.77 4.21
N ALA A 11 -4.36 9.66 3.92
CA ALA A 11 -3.74 10.39 2.81
C ALA A 11 -2.93 9.51 1.85
N ASP A 12 -2.90 8.20 2.06
CA ASP A 12 -2.07 7.29 1.27
C ASP A 12 -2.77 6.79 0.00
N VAL A 13 -4.09 6.87 -0.04
CA VAL A 13 -4.89 6.62 -1.25
C VAL A 13 -5.83 7.80 -1.44
N PRO A 14 -5.77 8.52 -2.57
CA PRO A 14 -6.62 9.67 -2.82
C PRO A 14 -8.11 9.33 -2.67
N ASP A 15 -8.84 10.17 -1.95
CA ASP A 15 -10.28 10.07 -1.68
C ASP A 15 -10.73 8.81 -0.89
N GLU A 16 -9.78 8.07 -0.30
CA GLU A 16 -10.06 6.87 0.47
C GLU A 16 -9.52 6.97 1.90
N ILE A 17 -10.25 6.45 2.86
CA ILE A 17 -9.72 6.12 4.17
C ILE A 17 -9.29 4.66 4.11
N SER A 18 -8.03 4.38 4.39
CA SER A 18 -7.45 3.06 4.18
C SER A 18 -7.05 2.37 5.48
N LEU A 19 -7.35 1.08 5.58
CA LEU A 19 -6.75 0.19 6.57
C LEU A 19 -5.52 -0.45 5.97
N THR A 20 -4.37 -0.23 6.59
CA THR A 20 -3.07 -0.71 6.09
C THR A 20 -2.66 -2.03 6.70
N PHE A 21 -1.91 -2.82 5.94
CA PHE A 21 -1.19 -4.01 6.40
C PHE A 21 0.26 -3.93 5.94
N SER A 22 1.18 -3.85 6.89
CA SER A 22 2.63 -3.74 6.63
C SER A 22 3.26 -5.12 6.55
N ILE A 23 3.55 -5.61 5.35
CA ILE A 23 3.99 -6.99 5.11
C ILE A 23 5.50 -7.12 5.26
N VAL A 24 5.92 -8.16 5.98
CA VAL A 24 7.33 -8.49 6.24
C VAL A 24 7.99 -9.11 5.00
N GLY A 25 9.27 -8.84 4.79
CA GLY A 25 10.11 -9.58 3.84
C GLY A 25 10.50 -8.80 2.58
N CYS A 26 10.32 -7.49 2.55
CA CYS A 26 10.82 -6.66 1.45
C CYS A 26 12.34 -6.81 1.28
N ARG A 27 12.79 -7.11 0.05
CA ARG A 27 14.21 -7.32 -0.31
C ARG A 27 14.84 -6.14 -1.06
N LEU A 28 14.09 -5.07 -1.32
CA LEU A 28 14.55 -3.96 -2.17
C LEU A 28 15.64 -3.09 -1.51
N ASN A 29 15.80 -3.18 -0.22
CA ASN A 29 16.86 -2.52 0.56
C ASN A 29 17.10 -1.04 0.20
N CYS A 30 16.01 -0.29 -0.06
CA CYS A 30 16.08 1.15 -0.37
C CYS A 30 16.77 1.91 0.75
N SER A 31 17.74 2.77 0.42
CA SER A 31 18.35 3.70 1.40
C SER A 31 17.26 4.66 1.93
N ALA A 32 17.30 4.96 3.22
CA ALA A 32 16.31 5.81 3.89
C ALA A 32 14.83 5.35 3.73
N CYS A 33 14.63 4.05 3.55
CA CYS A 33 13.29 3.48 3.54
C CYS A 33 12.64 3.64 4.92
N PHE A 34 11.45 4.22 4.98
CA PHE A 34 10.68 4.38 6.21
C PHE A 34 10.51 3.07 6.99
N TRP A 35 10.47 1.92 6.31
CA TRP A 35 10.27 0.59 6.90
C TRP A 35 11.55 -0.08 7.41
N GLN A 36 12.73 0.57 7.30
CA GLN A 36 13.98 -0.02 7.83
C GLN A 36 13.95 -0.21 9.34
N GLU A 37 13.33 0.71 10.06
CA GLU A 37 13.20 0.66 11.51
C GLU A 37 12.31 -0.51 11.98
N LEU A 38 11.38 -0.93 11.14
CA LEU A 38 10.47 -2.05 11.44
C LEU A 38 11.13 -3.43 11.29
N ARG A 39 12.32 -3.54 10.71
CA ARG A 39 12.97 -4.85 10.50
C ARG A 39 13.23 -5.62 11.79
N SER A 40 13.40 -4.93 12.91
CA SER A 40 13.56 -5.52 14.24
C SER A 40 12.26 -5.58 15.05
N ALA A 41 11.15 -5.07 14.52
CA ALA A 41 9.87 -5.07 15.21
C ALA A 41 9.26 -6.50 15.28
N PRO A 42 8.44 -6.78 16.31
CA PRO A 42 7.67 -8.01 16.37
C PRO A 42 6.81 -8.20 15.13
N THR A 43 6.66 -9.45 14.70
CA THR A 43 5.85 -9.80 13.54
C THR A 43 4.83 -10.87 13.89
N TYR A 44 3.68 -10.84 13.22
CA TYR A 44 2.54 -11.71 13.48
C TYR A 44 2.16 -12.46 12.21
N GLU A 45 1.53 -13.62 12.35
CA GLU A 45 0.94 -14.34 11.22
C GLU A 45 -0.35 -13.64 10.81
N LEU A 46 -0.46 -13.32 9.52
CA LEU A 46 -1.67 -12.79 8.91
C LEU A 46 -2.33 -13.89 8.09
N ASP A 47 -3.11 -14.76 8.74
CA ASP A 47 -3.97 -15.71 8.06
C ASP A 47 -5.23 -15.04 7.50
N ASP A 48 -6.09 -15.81 6.84
CA ASP A 48 -7.28 -15.25 6.19
C ASP A 48 -8.38 -14.91 7.20
N GLU A 49 -8.45 -15.63 8.31
CA GLU A 49 -9.43 -15.38 9.38
C GLU A 49 -9.12 -14.05 10.09
N LEU A 50 -7.89 -13.89 10.58
CA LEU A 50 -7.44 -12.67 11.22
C LEU A 50 -7.58 -11.45 10.27
N PHE A 51 -7.20 -11.62 9.00
CA PHE A 51 -7.35 -10.58 7.99
C PHE A 51 -8.82 -10.17 7.83
N THR A 52 -9.72 -11.14 7.63
CA THR A 52 -11.15 -10.91 7.43
C THR A 52 -11.77 -10.24 8.64
N ASP A 53 -11.51 -10.75 9.84
CA ASP A 53 -12.02 -10.18 11.10
C ASP A 53 -11.53 -8.74 11.29
N THR A 54 -10.26 -8.49 10.97
CA THR A 54 -9.68 -7.16 11.10
C THR A 54 -10.39 -6.17 10.18
N ILE A 55 -10.51 -6.45 8.88
CA ILE A 55 -11.15 -5.51 7.94
C ILE A 55 -12.64 -5.32 8.24
N GLN A 56 -13.34 -6.36 8.73
CA GLN A 56 -14.75 -6.25 9.10
C GLN A 56 -14.99 -5.33 10.30
N ARG A 57 -14.08 -5.29 11.28
CA ARG A 57 -14.17 -4.36 12.43
C ARG A 57 -14.13 -2.89 11.99
N TYR A 58 -13.52 -2.59 10.86
CA TYR A 58 -13.43 -1.24 10.30
C TYR A 58 -14.48 -0.95 9.22
N ARG A 59 -15.43 -1.86 9.01
CA ARG A 59 -16.54 -1.65 8.06
C ARG A 59 -17.31 -0.36 8.39
N GLY A 60 -17.50 0.48 7.38
CA GLY A 60 -18.11 1.81 7.52
C GLY A 60 -17.18 2.91 8.02
N LEU A 61 -15.95 2.59 8.44
CA LEU A 61 -14.92 3.56 8.82
C LEU A 61 -13.84 3.70 7.75
N VAL A 62 -13.52 2.62 7.03
CA VAL A 62 -12.56 2.63 5.94
C VAL A 62 -13.21 2.15 4.65
N SER A 63 -12.71 2.61 3.52
CA SER A 63 -13.20 2.27 2.18
C SER A 63 -12.20 1.43 1.38
N CYS A 64 -10.93 1.43 1.78
CA CYS A 64 -9.84 0.76 1.08
C CYS A 64 -8.98 -0.08 2.03
N VAL A 65 -8.50 -1.21 1.54
CA VAL A 65 -7.46 -2.02 2.18
C VAL A 65 -6.16 -1.81 1.43
N LEU A 66 -5.15 -1.31 2.13
CA LEU A 66 -3.84 -0.96 1.57
C LEU A 66 -2.76 -1.91 2.10
N PHE A 67 -2.04 -2.58 1.20
CA PHE A 67 -0.87 -3.37 1.52
C PHE A 67 0.41 -2.58 1.27
N TYR A 68 1.25 -2.46 2.29
CA TYR A 68 2.64 -2.04 2.12
C TYR A 68 3.50 -3.27 1.87
N GLY A 69 3.74 -3.58 0.58
CA GLY A 69 4.43 -4.80 0.15
C GLY A 69 3.55 -6.04 0.16
N GLY A 70 4.19 -7.20 -0.02
CA GLY A 70 3.52 -8.51 -0.05
C GLY A 70 3.51 -9.16 -1.44
N GLU A 71 3.93 -8.48 -2.49
CA GLU A 71 4.01 -9.02 -3.84
C GLU A 71 4.98 -10.21 -3.98
N TRP A 72 5.86 -10.39 -3.01
CA TRP A 72 6.74 -11.56 -2.92
C TRP A 72 6.03 -12.81 -2.36
N HIS A 73 4.80 -12.66 -1.86
CA HIS A 73 3.88 -13.74 -1.48
C HIS A 73 2.63 -13.72 -2.37
N PRO A 74 2.74 -13.91 -3.69
CA PRO A 74 1.67 -13.58 -4.64
C PRO A 74 0.37 -14.35 -4.39
N LEU A 75 0.44 -15.62 -4.03
CA LEU A 75 -0.77 -16.44 -3.79
C LEU A 75 -1.54 -15.96 -2.55
N GLU A 76 -0.84 -15.66 -1.47
CA GLU A 76 -1.45 -15.17 -0.24
C GLU A 76 -1.97 -13.75 -0.40
N LEU A 77 -1.23 -12.87 -1.09
CA LEU A 77 -1.67 -11.51 -1.38
C LEU A 77 -2.94 -11.52 -2.24
N ILE A 78 -2.96 -12.27 -3.34
CA ILE A 78 -4.13 -12.39 -4.23
C ILE A 78 -5.36 -12.87 -3.45
N ARG A 79 -5.19 -13.85 -2.56
CA ARG A 79 -6.30 -14.35 -1.74
C ARG A 79 -6.89 -13.25 -0.85
N LYS A 80 -6.05 -12.45 -0.21
CA LYS A 80 -6.48 -11.32 0.64
C LYS A 80 -7.13 -10.19 -0.16
N LEU A 81 -6.59 -9.86 -1.33
CA LEU A 81 -7.21 -8.88 -2.24
C LEU A 81 -8.62 -9.31 -2.65
N LYS A 82 -8.80 -10.59 -3.00
CA LYS A 82 -10.13 -11.14 -3.32
C LYS A 82 -11.08 -11.08 -2.12
N LEU A 83 -10.63 -11.44 -0.93
CA LEU A 83 -11.44 -11.36 0.29
C LEU A 83 -11.87 -9.91 0.58
N ALA A 84 -10.97 -8.95 0.43
CA ALA A 84 -11.30 -7.53 0.58
C ALA A 84 -12.38 -7.08 -0.41
N HIS A 85 -12.26 -7.44 -1.70
CA HIS A 85 -13.29 -7.15 -2.71
C HIS A 85 -14.63 -7.81 -2.40
N GLN A 86 -14.63 -9.09 -1.98
CA GLN A 86 -15.85 -9.80 -1.61
C GLN A 86 -16.60 -9.12 -0.44
N LEU A 87 -15.85 -8.47 0.43
CA LEU A 87 -16.38 -7.70 1.56
C LEU A 87 -16.71 -6.25 1.22
N GLY A 88 -16.53 -5.83 -0.04
CA GLY A 88 -16.92 -4.52 -0.55
C GLY A 88 -15.87 -3.42 -0.35
N PHE A 89 -14.62 -3.76 -0.05
CA PHE A 89 -13.52 -2.80 0.06
C PHE A 89 -12.79 -2.65 -1.27
N LYS A 90 -12.30 -1.44 -1.56
CA LYS A 90 -11.28 -1.22 -2.58
C LYS A 90 -9.94 -1.76 -2.10
N THR A 91 -9.03 -1.99 -3.03
CA THR A 91 -7.71 -2.56 -2.74
C THR A 91 -6.60 -1.71 -3.31
N CYS A 92 -5.53 -1.56 -2.56
CA CYS A 92 -4.33 -0.84 -2.96
C CYS A 92 -3.08 -1.62 -2.57
N LEU A 93 -2.05 -1.56 -3.41
CA LEU A 93 -0.73 -2.09 -3.13
C LEU A 93 0.32 -1.00 -3.31
N TYR A 94 1.15 -0.82 -2.31
CA TYR A 94 2.38 -0.04 -2.38
C TYR A 94 3.56 -1.00 -2.58
N THR A 95 4.25 -0.87 -3.70
CA THR A 95 5.47 -1.64 -3.99
C THR A 95 6.62 -0.72 -4.40
N GLY A 96 7.84 -1.15 -4.13
CA GLY A 96 9.05 -0.52 -4.67
C GLY A 96 9.39 -0.99 -6.09
N LEU A 97 8.74 -2.01 -6.61
CA LEU A 97 8.94 -2.47 -7.98
C LEU A 97 8.38 -1.46 -8.99
N SER A 98 8.91 -1.47 -10.21
CA SER A 98 8.38 -0.66 -11.32
C SER A 98 7.04 -1.19 -11.87
N ARG A 99 6.77 -2.48 -11.65
CA ARG A 99 5.52 -3.15 -12.02
C ARG A 99 5.32 -4.40 -11.18
N VAL A 100 4.08 -4.88 -11.12
CA VAL A 100 3.71 -6.15 -10.50
C VAL A 100 3.20 -7.14 -11.56
N LYS A 101 3.10 -8.41 -11.17
CA LYS A 101 2.55 -9.45 -12.05
C LYS A 101 1.07 -9.16 -12.36
N ASP A 102 0.63 -9.44 -13.59
CA ASP A 102 -0.77 -9.27 -14.00
C ASP A 102 -1.74 -10.06 -13.12
N SER A 103 -1.30 -11.20 -12.58
CA SER A 103 -2.09 -12.00 -11.63
C SER A 103 -2.43 -11.25 -10.33
N ILE A 104 -1.59 -10.31 -9.90
CA ILE A 104 -1.85 -9.43 -8.76
C ILE A 104 -2.63 -8.20 -9.24
N LEU A 105 -2.16 -7.57 -10.33
CA LEU A 105 -2.69 -6.30 -10.85
C LEU A 105 -4.21 -6.34 -11.06
N LYS A 106 -4.75 -7.41 -11.61
CA LYS A 106 -6.20 -7.58 -11.87
C LYS A 106 -7.08 -7.60 -10.61
N HIS A 107 -6.49 -7.64 -9.42
CA HIS A 107 -7.19 -7.61 -8.13
C HIS A 107 -6.92 -6.31 -7.37
N LEU A 108 -6.35 -5.30 -8.02
CA LEU A 108 -6.07 -4.00 -7.44
C LEU A 108 -6.96 -2.92 -8.04
N ASP A 109 -7.46 -2.00 -7.21
CA ASP A 109 -8.07 -0.75 -7.66
C ASP A 109 -7.00 0.34 -7.80
N TYR A 110 -6.00 0.33 -6.92
CA TYR A 110 -4.90 1.30 -6.92
C TYR A 110 -3.55 0.59 -6.79
N LEU A 111 -2.54 1.18 -7.41
CA LEU A 111 -1.17 0.67 -7.33
C LEU A 111 -0.17 1.83 -7.24
N LYS A 112 0.67 1.80 -6.21
CA LYS A 112 1.85 2.64 -6.10
C LYS A 112 3.08 1.82 -6.48
N THR A 113 3.88 2.33 -7.41
CA THR A 113 5.14 1.71 -7.89
C THR A 113 6.36 2.61 -7.67
N GLY A 114 7.54 2.03 -7.78
CA GLY A 114 8.82 2.73 -7.74
C GLY A 114 9.47 2.73 -6.35
N THR A 115 10.77 2.45 -6.33
CA THR A 115 11.60 2.51 -5.12
C THR A 115 11.66 3.93 -4.58
N TYR A 116 11.74 4.07 -3.25
CA TYR A 116 12.02 5.36 -2.64
C TYR A 116 13.48 5.77 -2.94
N GLN A 117 13.65 6.99 -3.41
CA GLN A 117 14.93 7.63 -3.64
C GLN A 117 14.95 8.97 -2.89
N GLU A 118 15.79 9.10 -1.88
CA GLU A 118 15.84 10.27 -0.99
C GLU A 118 15.99 11.59 -1.76
N LYS A 119 16.84 11.60 -2.80
CA LYS A 119 17.08 12.79 -3.65
C LYS A 119 15.85 13.24 -4.45
N LEU A 120 14.96 12.30 -4.79
CA LEU A 120 13.77 12.57 -5.58
C LEU A 120 12.53 12.77 -4.70
N GLY A 121 12.59 12.29 -3.46
CA GLY A 121 11.47 12.29 -2.52
C GLY A 121 10.45 11.18 -2.76
N GLY A 122 9.42 11.15 -1.91
CA GLY A 122 8.27 10.24 -2.04
C GLY A 122 7.18 10.81 -2.95
N LEU A 123 5.98 10.22 -2.89
CA LEU A 123 4.83 10.62 -3.73
C LEU A 123 4.47 12.10 -3.63
N SER A 124 4.67 12.74 -2.48
CA SER A 124 4.38 14.17 -2.28
C SER A 124 5.41 15.12 -2.94
N SER A 125 6.49 14.58 -3.51
CA SER A 125 7.49 15.37 -4.21
C SER A 125 7.19 15.46 -5.70
N PRO A 126 7.19 16.65 -6.32
CA PRO A 126 7.01 16.80 -7.76
C PRO A 126 8.16 16.22 -8.58
N THR A 127 9.30 15.91 -7.96
CA THR A 127 10.46 15.27 -8.61
C THR A 127 10.51 13.74 -8.41
N THR A 128 9.49 13.16 -7.79
CA THR A 128 9.46 11.74 -7.47
C THR A 128 9.56 10.85 -8.71
N ASN A 129 10.25 9.73 -8.56
CA ASN A 129 10.23 8.63 -9.54
C ASN A 129 9.09 7.64 -9.28
N GLN A 130 8.36 7.82 -8.18
CA GLN A 130 7.23 6.95 -7.81
C GLN A 130 5.98 7.35 -8.59
N LYS A 131 5.12 6.37 -8.87
CA LYS A 131 3.84 6.58 -9.53
C LYS A 131 2.71 5.97 -8.71
N PHE A 132 1.58 6.64 -8.72
CA PHE A 132 0.33 6.14 -8.16
C PHE A 132 -0.74 6.14 -9.24
N ILE A 133 -1.30 4.98 -9.53
CA ILE A 133 -2.28 4.82 -10.61
C ILE A 133 -3.60 4.24 -10.10
N ASN A 134 -4.69 4.68 -10.69
CA ASN A 134 -5.96 3.96 -10.67
C ASN A 134 -5.87 2.83 -11.71
N VAL A 135 -5.90 1.59 -11.27
CA VAL A 135 -5.69 0.42 -12.13
C VAL A 135 -6.86 0.24 -13.12
N ASN A 136 -8.08 0.55 -12.69
CA ASN A 136 -9.29 0.35 -13.49
C ASN A 136 -9.38 1.33 -14.65
N SER A 137 -8.99 2.61 -14.44
CA SER A 137 -9.02 3.65 -15.48
C SER A 137 -7.69 3.82 -16.20
N GLY A 138 -6.58 3.36 -15.61
CA GLY A 138 -5.21 3.63 -16.05
C GLY A 138 -4.73 5.06 -15.77
N GLU A 139 -5.50 5.87 -15.02
CA GLU A 139 -5.17 7.24 -14.71
C GLU A 139 -4.01 7.34 -13.72
N ASP A 140 -3.03 8.22 -14.02
CA ASP A 140 -1.94 8.58 -13.11
C ASP A 140 -2.42 9.65 -12.12
N LEU A 141 -2.54 9.28 -10.87
CA LEU A 141 -3.00 10.13 -9.77
C LEU A 141 -1.84 10.71 -8.94
N THR A 142 -0.59 10.53 -9.36
CA THR A 142 0.59 10.93 -8.58
C THR A 142 0.57 12.42 -8.20
N ALA A 143 0.12 13.28 -9.10
CA ALA A 143 0.06 14.74 -8.87
C ALA A 143 -0.90 15.14 -7.74
N GLN A 144 -1.87 14.31 -7.37
CA GLN A 144 -2.78 14.59 -6.27
C GLN A 144 -2.07 14.63 -4.91
N PHE A 145 -0.97 13.89 -4.77
CA PHE A 145 -0.16 13.89 -3.55
C PHE A 145 0.65 15.18 -3.35
N TRP A 146 0.91 15.95 -4.41
CA TRP A 146 1.67 17.20 -4.30
C TRP A 146 0.87 18.30 -3.61
N GLN A 147 -0.45 18.27 -3.69
CA GLN A 147 -1.35 19.22 -3.06
C GLN A 147 -1.49 18.98 -1.55
N LEU A 148 -1.18 17.76 -1.09
CA LEU A 148 -1.22 17.36 0.32
C LEU A 148 0.09 17.66 1.06
N ALA A 149 1.15 18.05 0.34
CA ALA A 149 2.41 18.41 0.96
C ALA A 149 2.21 19.65 1.86
N PRO A 150 2.59 19.62 3.15
CA PRO A 150 2.50 20.80 4.00
C PRO A 150 3.32 21.92 3.37
N ALA A 151 2.71 23.10 3.22
CA ALA A 151 3.41 24.29 2.74
C ALA A 151 4.69 24.45 3.56
N LYS A 152 5.85 24.48 2.90
CA LYS A 152 7.12 24.73 3.58
C LYS A 152 6.96 26.05 4.35
N ARG A 153 6.92 25.98 5.68
CA ARG A 153 7.00 27.19 6.51
C ARG A 153 8.32 27.87 6.15
N LYS A 154 8.20 29.07 5.59
CA LYS A 154 9.35 29.95 5.34
C LYS A 154 9.97 30.37 6.66
#